data_a7452e208868bb8b692c10a85720c5a8
#
_entry.id   a7452e208868bb8b692c10a85720c5a8
#
_cell.length_a   1.000
_cell.length_b   1.000
_cell.length_c   1.000
_cell.angle_alpha   90.00
_cell.angle_beta   90.00
_cell.angle_gamma   90.00
#
_symmetry.space_group_name_H-M   'P 1'
#
loop_
_entity.id
_entity.type
_entity.pdbx_description
1 polymer ?
#
loop_
_entity_poly.entity_id
_entity_poly.type
_entity_poly.pdbx_seq_one_letter_code
_entity_poly.pdbx_strand_id
1 'polypeptide(L)'
;WDTLKIRELSNNNLSACQDDWDSFEISTNFLEHPCSGGFSNIESAYNYWEKRTIDRYELVKENEKLLNEYFSNKFGLQEELSNEPDETDITVRKADLQRDVKSLLSYAVGCMFGRYSLDVKGLAYAGGAWNSSNYKTFIPDADNVIPITDEEYLDNDIVSRLCEWLRVVYGVDSLECNLDFIAEALGNKGETSREIIRNYFLNDFFNDHKRIYQRCPIYWLFDSGKQNGFKALVYLHRY
;
A
#
# COMPACT_ATOMS: atom_id res chain seq x y z
N TRP A 1 -30.90 -26.21 -13.07
CA TRP A 1 -29.77 -25.50 -12.39
C TRP A 1 -28.73 -25.19 -13.43
N ASP A 2 -28.46 -23.92 -13.64
CA ASP A 2 -27.25 -23.51 -14.37
C ASP A 2 -26.06 -23.49 -13.38
N THR A 3 -25.63 -24.69 -13.00
CA THR A 3 -24.52 -24.91 -12.09
C THR A 3 -23.22 -24.30 -12.64
N LEU A 4 -23.13 -24.17 -13.96
CA LEU A 4 -21.98 -23.55 -14.62
C LEU A 4 -21.98 -22.03 -14.37
N LYS A 5 -23.13 -21.36 -14.52
CA LYS A 5 -23.22 -19.91 -14.28
C LYS A 5 -22.97 -19.55 -12.83
N ILE A 6 -23.53 -20.31 -11.87
CA ILE A 6 -23.26 -20.09 -10.42
C ILE A 6 -21.77 -20.22 -10.14
N ARG A 7 -21.14 -21.28 -10.67
CA ARG A 7 -19.70 -21.49 -10.48
C ARG A 7 -18.87 -20.37 -11.10
N GLU A 8 -19.25 -19.87 -12.25
CA GLU A 8 -18.57 -18.74 -12.90
C GLU A 8 -18.66 -17.47 -12.04
N LEU A 9 -19.86 -17.07 -11.61
CA LEU A 9 -20.08 -15.90 -10.76
C LEU A 9 -19.30 -16.01 -9.45
N SER A 10 -19.39 -17.17 -8.79
CA SER A 10 -18.66 -17.41 -7.54
C SER A 10 -17.15 -17.39 -7.71
N ASN A 11 -16.62 -17.97 -8.80
CA ASN A 11 -15.19 -17.93 -9.08
C ASN A 11 -14.70 -16.52 -9.40
N ASN A 12 -15.51 -15.71 -10.12
CA ASN A 12 -15.19 -14.32 -10.40
C ASN A 12 -15.11 -13.51 -9.11
N ASN A 13 -16.05 -13.69 -8.18
CA ASN A 13 -16.04 -13.04 -6.89
C ASN A 13 -14.83 -13.47 -6.05
N LEU A 14 -14.51 -14.76 -6.02
CA LEU A 14 -13.35 -15.29 -5.32
C LEU A 14 -12.04 -14.67 -5.86
N SER A 15 -11.89 -14.62 -7.19
CA SER A 15 -10.74 -13.98 -7.82
C SER A 15 -10.65 -12.49 -7.50
N ALA A 16 -11.78 -11.77 -7.54
CA ALA A 16 -11.83 -10.35 -7.20
C ALA A 16 -11.44 -10.08 -5.73
N CYS A 17 -11.92 -10.89 -4.80
CA CYS A 17 -11.54 -10.80 -3.38
C CYS A 17 -10.07 -11.13 -3.16
N GLN A 18 -9.53 -12.12 -3.86
CA GLN A 18 -8.11 -12.48 -3.80
C GLN A 18 -7.23 -11.37 -4.36
N ASP A 19 -7.57 -10.80 -5.51
CA ASP A 19 -6.85 -9.67 -6.11
C ASP A 19 -6.87 -8.42 -5.21
N ASP A 20 -8.00 -8.18 -4.49
CA ASP A 20 -8.08 -7.12 -3.51
C ASP A 20 -7.14 -7.37 -2.33
N TRP A 21 -7.17 -8.58 -1.78
CA TRP A 21 -6.30 -8.96 -0.66
C TRP A 21 -4.82 -8.89 -1.02
N ASP A 22 -4.45 -9.41 -2.19
CA ASP A 22 -3.06 -9.50 -2.63
C ASP A 22 -2.46 -8.15 -3.08
N SER A 23 -3.29 -7.09 -3.16
CA SER A 23 -2.83 -5.72 -3.39
C SER A 23 -2.26 -5.03 -2.14
N PHE A 24 -2.31 -5.66 -0.95
CA PHE A 24 -1.80 -5.10 0.31
C PHE A 24 -0.63 -5.91 0.87
N GLU A 25 0.36 -5.21 1.42
CA GLU A 25 1.65 -5.79 1.88
C GLU A 25 1.55 -6.83 3.02
N ILE A 26 0.37 -6.98 3.64
CA ILE A 26 0.11 -8.04 4.63
C ILE A 26 -0.24 -9.39 3.99
N SER A 27 -0.54 -9.40 2.69
CA SER A 27 -0.74 -10.67 1.97
C SER A 27 0.59 -11.37 1.73
N THR A 28 0.58 -12.70 1.88
CA THR A 28 1.74 -13.54 1.50
C THR A 28 1.99 -13.58 0.00
N ASN A 29 0.99 -13.22 -0.80
CA ASN A 29 1.07 -13.16 -2.26
C ASN A 29 1.29 -11.73 -2.79
N PHE A 30 1.51 -10.76 -1.91
CA PHE A 30 1.81 -9.39 -2.33
C PHE A 30 3.07 -9.35 -3.19
N LEU A 31 2.96 -8.78 -4.38
CA LEU A 31 4.06 -8.72 -5.34
C LEU A 31 4.71 -7.34 -5.42
N GLU A 32 3.89 -6.31 -5.52
CA GLU A 32 4.30 -4.91 -5.63
C GLU A 32 3.14 -3.99 -5.30
N HIS A 33 3.40 -2.75 -4.89
CA HIS A 33 2.33 -1.81 -4.60
C HIS A 33 1.63 -1.38 -5.90
N PRO A 34 0.26 -1.33 -5.95
CA PRO A 34 -0.49 -1.05 -7.17
C PRO A 34 -0.16 0.29 -7.85
N CYS A 35 0.30 1.26 -7.06
CA CYS A 35 0.73 2.56 -7.58
C CYS A 35 2.23 2.61 -7.90
N SER A 36 3.02 1.54 -7.68
CA SER A 36 4.46 1.54 -7.96
C SER A 36 4.75 1.21 -9.43
N GLY A 37 5.45 2.10 -10.11
CA GLY A 37 6.00 1.88 -11.45
C GLY A 37 5.00 1.93 -12.61
N GLY A 38 5.53 2.13 -13.82
CA GLY A 38 4.75 2.12 -15.07
C GLY A 38 3.92 3.38 -15.33
N PHE A 39 4.00 4.39 -14.48
CA PHE A 39 3.27 5.66 -14.58
C PHE A 39 4.22 6.84 -14.54
N SER A 40 3.77 7.99 -15.06
CA SER A 40 4.55 9.23 -15.06
C SER A 40 4.62 9.93 -13.70
N ASN A 41 3.63 9.71 -12.83
CA ASN A 41 3.53 10.24 -11.48
C ASN A 41 2.56 9.43 -10.63
N ILE A 42 2.54 9.71 -9.30
CA ILE A 42 1.67 9.01 -8.35
C ILE A 42 0.19 9.26 -8.64
N GLU A 43 -0.19 10.49 -9.02
CA GLU A 43 -1.58 10.84 -9.30
C GLU A 43 -2.16 9.98 -10.43
N SER A 44 -1.43 9.84 -11.54
CA SER A 44 -1.87 8.96 -12.64
C SER A 44 -1.93 7.49 -12.23
N ALA A 45 -1.00 7.03 -11.39
CA ALA A 45 -1.02 5.68 -10.84
C ALA A 45 -2.24 5.46 -9.93
N TYR A 46 -2.52 6.43 -9.05
CA TYR A 46 -3.67 6.38 -8.15
C TYR A 46 -4.99 6.42 -8.91
N ASN A 47 -5.15 7.30 -9.90
CA ASN A 47 -6.37 7.38 -10.72
C ASN A 47 -6.64 6.06 -11.47
N TYR A 48 -5.59 5.39 -11.95
CA TYR A 48 -5.72 4.07 -12.55
C TYR A 48 -6.12 3.01 -11.53
N TRP A 49 -5.51 3.04 -10.35
CA TRP A 49 -5.83 2.15 -9.24
C TRP A 49 -7.27 2.34 -8.75
N GLU A 50 -7.69 3.60 -8.55
CA GLU A 50 -9.05 3.94 -8.14
C GLU A 50 -10.09 3.36 -9.10
N LYS A 51 -9.89 3.56 -10.41
CA LYS A 51 -10.78 2.98 -11.42
C LYS A 51 -10.85 1.46 -11.32
N ARG A 52 -9.71 0.78 -11.18
CA ARG A 52 -9.68 -0.68 -11.04
C ARG A 52 -10.41 -1.19 -9.80
N THR A 53 -10.31 -0.47 -8.69
CA THR A 53 -11.03 -0.84 -7.46
C THR A 53 -12.53 -0.63 -7.58
N ILE A 54 -12.96 0.43 -8.25
CA ILE A 54 -14.38 0.67 -8.57
C ILE A 54 -14.91 -0.45 -9.48
N ASP A 55 -14.22 -0.73 -10.59
CA ASP A 55 -14.62 -1.77 -11.54
C ASP A 55 -14.75 -3.14 -10.83
N ARG A 56 -13.80 -3.46 -9.93
CA ARG A 56 -13.83 -4.68 -9.10
C ARG A 56 -15.02 -4.71 -8.15
N TYR A 57 -15.29 -3.60 -7.49
CA TYR A 57 -16.42 -3.47 -6.57
C TYR A 57 -17.76 -3.67 -7.28
N GLU A 58 -17.94 -3.01 -8.43
CA GLU A 58 -19.19 -3.14 -9.21
C GLU A 58 -19.34 -4.56 -9.78
N LEU A 59 -18.25 -5.21 -10.19
CA LEU A 59 -18.28 -6.61 -10.61
C LEU A 59 -18.78 -7.53 -9.49
N VAL A 60 -18.25 -7.42 -8.29
CA VAL A 60 -18.67 -8.25 -7.15
C VAL A 60 -20.12 -7.96 -6.80
N LYS A 61 -20.51 -6.67 -6.74
CA LYS A 61 -21.87 -6.25 -6.44
C LYS A 61 -22.90 -6.85 -7.42
N GLU A 62 -22.62 -6.76 -8.72
CA GLU A 62 -23.52 -7.31 -9.74
C GLU A 62 -23.58 -8.84 -9.67
N ASN A 63 -22.45 -9.52 -9.47
CA ASN A 63 -22.41 -10.97 -9.30
C ASN A 63 -23.22 -11.44 -8.07
N GLU A 64 -23.09 -10.74 -6.93
CA GLU A 64 -23.87 -11.02 -5.71
C GLU A 64 -25.36 -10.82 -5.96
N LYS A 65 -25.75 -9.75 -6.64
CA LYS A 65 -27.14 -9.50 -7.04
C LYS A 65 -27.70 -10.65 -7.88
N LEU A 66 -26.96 -11.08 -8.89
CA LEU A 66 -27.36 -12.20 -9.76
C LEU A 66 -27.48 -13.53 -8.99
N LEU A 67 -26.60 -13.77 -8.03
CA LEU A 67 -26.67 -14.95 -7.16
C LEU A 67 -27.88 -14.87 -6.24
N ASN A 68 -28.14 -13.71 -5.61
CA ASN A 68 -29.32 -13.47 -4.76
C ASN A 68 -30.62 -13.66 -5.54
N GLU A 69 -30.72 -13.10 -6.75
CA GLU A 69 -31.86 -13.28 -7.63
C GLU A 69 -32.07 -14.76 -7.97
N TYR A 70 -31.01 -15.46 -8.31
CA TYR A 70 -31.09 -16.89 -8.62
C TYR A 70 -31.63 -17.70 -7.44
N PHE A 71 -31.07 -17.51 -6.24
CA PHE A 71 -31.48 -18.28 -5.06
C PHE A 71 -32.86 -17.86 -4.54
N SER A 72 -33.20 -16.57 -4.53
CA SER A 72 -34.54 -16.11 -4.13
C SER A 72 -35.65 -16.69 -5.04
N ASN A 73 -35.40 -16.69 -6.36
CA ASN A 73 -36.30 -17.33 -7.32
C ASN A 73 -36.41 -18.84 -7.09
N LYS A 74 -35.30 -19.49 -6.79
CA LYS A 74 -35.26 -20.95 -6.58
C LYS A 74 -36.00 -21.40 -5.35
N PHE A 75 -35.97 -20.60 -4.28
CA PHE A 75 -36.60 -20.92 -3.00
C PHE A 75 -37.94 -20.23 -2.79
N GLY A 76 -38.40 -19.42 -3.75
CA GLY A 76 -39.69 -18.70 -3.64
C GLY A 76 -39.66 -17.58 -2.62
N LEU A 77 -38.51 -16.90 -2.45
CA LEU A 77 -38.32 -15.88 -1.41
C LEU A 77 -38.33 -14.44 -1.97
N GLN A 78 -38.82 -14.25 -3.20
CA GLN A 78 -38.74 -12.96 -3.91
C GLN A 78 -39.51 -11.82 -3.21
N GLU A 79 -40.55 -12.17 -2.45
CA GLU A 79 -41.34 -11.20 -1.70
C GLU A 79 -40.75 -10.90 -0.31
N GLU A 80 -39.85 -11.75 0.19
CA GLU A 80 -39.31 -11.67 1.53
C GLU A 80 -37.88 -11.08 1.56
N LEU A 81 -37.09 -11.28 0.49
CA LEU A 81 -35.68 -10.90 0.41
C LEU A 81 -35.42 -9.95 -0.76
N SER A 82 -34.65 -8.92 -0.50
CA SER A 82 -34.09 -8.06 -1.56
C SER A 82 -32.98 -8.81 -2.32
N ASN A 83 -32.94 -8.66 -3.64
CA ASN A 83 -31.84 -9.18 -4.45
C ASN A 83 -30.64 -8.24 -4.46
N GLU A 84 -30.83 -6.95 -4.11
CA GLU A 84 -29.73 -5.99 -4.01
C GLU A 84 -28.89 -6.31 -2.76
N PRO A 85 -27.59 -6.56 -2.90
CA PRO A 85 -26.69 -6.74 -1.76
C PRO A 85 -26.57 -5.43 -0.98
N ASP A 86 -26.45 -5.51 0.34
CA ASP A 86 -26.07 -4.37 1.15
C ASP A 86 -24.61 -3.98 0.82
N GLU A 87 -24.34 -2.67 0.75
CA GLU A 87 -22.98 -2.18 0.47
C GLU A 87 -21.96 -2.63 1.54
N THR A 88 -22.43 -2.88 2.76
CA THR A 88 -21.61 -3.39 3.86
C THR A 88 -21.21 -4.85 3.70
N ASP A 89 -21.93 -5.61 2.87
CA ASP A 89 -21.64 -7.02 2.60
C ASP A 89 -20.62 -7.20 1.48
N ILE A 90 -20.37 -6.15 0.68
CA ILE A 90 -19.36 -6.18 -0.36
C ILE A 90 -17.98 -5.96 0.28
N THR A 91 -17.19 -7.02 0.38
CA THR A 91 -15.92 -7.04 1.15
C THR A 91 -14.72 -6.48 0.40
N VAL A 92 -14.78 -6.38 -0.93
CA VAL A 92 -13.69 -5.76 -1.72
C VAL A 92 -13.68 -4.24 -1.51
N ARG A 93 -12.47 -3.69 -1.38
CA ARG A 93 -12.26 -2.29 -1.00
C ARG A 93 -12.24 -1.38 -2.23
N LYS A 94 -12.88 -0.23 -2.13
CA LYS A 94 -12.65 0.91 -3.02
C LYS A 94 -11.34 1.60 -2.61
N ALA A 95 -10.71 2.29 -3.55
CA ALA A 95 -9.54 3.13 -3.25
C ALA A 95 -9.89 4.18 -2.19
N ASP A 96 -8.90 4.48 -1.36
CA ASP A 96 -8.93 5.57 -0.37
C ASP A 96 -7.58 6.27 -0.44
N LEU A 97 -7.60 7.55 -0.82
CA LEU A 97 -6.38 8.28 -1.13
C LEU A 97 -5.37 8.27 0.04
N GLN A 98 -5.83 8.56 1.25
CA GLN A 98 -4.94 8.63 2.40
C GLN A 98 -4.38 7.26 2.76
N ARG A 99 -5.23 6.23 2.80
CA ARG A 99 -4.82 4.85 3.08
C ARG A 99 -3.81 4.35 2.04
N ASP A 100 -4.09 4.57 0.78
CA ASP A 100 -3.32 3.99 -0.33
C ASP A 100 -1.98 4.73 -0.51
N VAL A 101 -1.93 6.04 -0.26
CA VAL A 101 -0.67 6.81 -0.20
C VAL A 101 0.17 6.38 1.01
N LYS A 102 -0.43 6.18 2.19
CA LYS A 102 0.29 5.64 3.35
C LYS A 102 0.84 4.23 3.10
N SER A 103 0.09 3.40 2.38
CA SER A 103 0.54 2.07 1.94
C SER A 103 1.71 2.17 0.96
N LEU A 104 1.68 3.12 0.02
CA LEU A 104 2.80 3.38 -0.91
C LEU A 104 4.06 3.82 -0.15
N LEU A 105 3.93 4.68 0.86
CA LEU A 105 5.04 5.09 1.71
C LEU A 105 5.61 3.90 2.51
N SER A 106 4.75 3.01 3.02
CA SER A 106 5.19 1.78 3.69
C SER A 106 5.98 0.87 2.74
N TYR A 107 5.50 0.68 1.51
CA TYR A 107 6.21 -0.07 0.47
C TYR A 107 7.57 0.56 0.11
N ALA A 108 7.62 1.90 -0.04
CA ALA A 108 8.87 2.61 -0.29
C ALA A 108 9.89 2.41 0.85
N VAL A 109 9.46 2.47 2.11
CA VAL A 109 10.30 2.15 3.28
C VAL A 109 10.76 0.69 3.23
N GLY A 110 9.90 -0.23 2.81
CA GLY A 110 10.27 -1.63 2.56
C GLY A 110 11.38 -1.77 1.51
N CYS A 111 11.32 -0.97 0.43
CA CYS A 111 12.40 -0.91 -0.56
C CYS A 111 13.70 -0.32 0.02
N MET A 112 13.59 0.73 0.85
CA MET A 112 14.77 1.35 1.49
C MET A 112 15.51 0.36 2.39
N PHE A 113 14.83 -0.59 3.02
CA PHE A 113 15.43 -1.64 3.85
C PHE A 113 15.76 -2.92 3.08
N GLY A 114 15.32 -3.04 1.82
CA GLY A 114 15.50 -4.25 1.02
C GLY A 114 14.51 -5.37 1.33
N ARG A 115 13.44 -5.09 2.09
CA ARG A 115 12.32 -6.02 2.22
C ARG A 115 11.66 -6.27 0.87
N TYR A 116 11.49 -5.22 0.09
CA TYR A 116 11.05 -5.25 -1.30
C TYR A 116 12.15 -4.75 -2.23
N SER A 117 12.02 -5.05 -3.50
CA SER A 117 12.92 -4.61 -4.56
C SER A 117 12.14 -4.17 -5.78
N LEU A 118 12.66 -3.19 -6.53
CA LEU A 118 12.12 -2.81 -7.83
C LEU A 118 12.52 -3.77 -8.96
N ASP A 119 13.46 -4.70 -8.67
CA ASP A 119 13.99 -5.67 -9.65
C ASP A 119 13.40 -7.07 -9.48
N VAL A 120 12.80 -7.36 -8.32
CA VAL A 120 12.24 -8.67 -7.97
C VAL A 120 10.85 -8.49 -7.36
N LYS A 121 9.87 -9.21 -7.89
CA LYS A 121 8.49 -9.16 -7.37
C LYS A 121 8.36 -9.91 -6.04
N GLY A 122 7.51 -9.37 -5.19
CA GLY A 122 7.23 -9.94 -3.89
C GLY A 122 8.29 -9.63 -2.84
N LEU A 123 8.34 -10.49 -1.83
CA LEU A 123 9.24 -10.34 -0.70
C LEU A 123 10.68 -10.68 -1.11
N ALA A 124 11.52 -9.65 -1.24
CA ALA A 124 12.92 -9.82 -1.65
C ALA A 124 13.81 -10.32 -0.50
N TYR A 125 13.55 -9.86 0.75
CA TYR A 125 14.27 -10.28 1.94
C TYR A 125 13.43 -10.19 3.22
N ALA A 126 13.39 -11.29 3.98
CA ALA A 126 12.77 -11.34 5.30
C ALA A 126 13.56 -12.27 6.26
N GLY A 127 14.88 -12.25 6.16
CA GLY A 127 15.80 -13.10 6.93
C GLY A 127 16.51 -14.12 6.04
N GLY A 128 17.53 -14.79 6.60
CA GLY A 128 18.37 -15.73 5.87
C GLY A 128 19.52 -15.06 5.11
N ALA A 129 19.97 -15.66 4.00
CA ALA A 129 21.10 -15.16 3.25
C ALA A 129 20.72 -13.92 2.43
N TRP A 130 21.47 -12.82 2.61
CA TRP A 130 21.33 -11.60 1.82
C TRP A 130 21.85 -11.81 0.40
N ASN A 131 21.03 -11.44 -0.60
CA ASN A 131 21.43 -11.49 -2.01
C ASN A 131 21.41 -10.08 -2.63
N SER A 132 22.57 -9.45 -2.75
CA SER A 132 22.70 -8.11 -3.32
C SER A 132 22.33 -8.03 -4.80
N SER A 133 22.29 -9.15 -5.54
CA SER A 133 21.91 -9.16 -6.96
C SER A 133 20.42 -8.85 -7.19
N ASN A 134 19.60 -8.90 -6.13
CA ASN A 134 18.19 -8.54 -6.17
C ASN A 134 17.94 -7.02 -6.20
N TYR A 135 18.99 -6.19 -6.02
CA TYR A 135 18.86 -4.74 -5.85
C TYR A 135 19.81 -4.01 -6.80
N LYS A 136 19.32 -3.66 -7.99
CA LYS A 136 20.08 -2.96 -9.02
C LYS A 136 19.54 -1.55 -9.28
N THR A 137 18.21 -1.46 -9.37
CA THR A 137 17.51 -0.22 -9.73
C THR A 137 17.44 0.74 -8.55
N PHE A 138 17.21 0.24 -7.35
CA PHE A 138 17.22 0.99 -6.09
C PHE A 138 18.01 0.21 -5.05
N ILE A 139 19.08 0.80 -4.54
CA ILE A 139 19.95 0.13 -3.57
C ILE A 139 19.45 0.39 -2.16
N PRO A 140 19.16 -0.66 -1.37
CA PRO A 140 18.76 -0.52 0.02
C PRO A 140 19.85 0.14 0.88
N ASP A 141 19.43 0.70 2.01
CA ASP A 141 20.35 1.26 2.98
C ASP A 141 21.42 0.24 3.42
N ALA A 142 22.68 0.70 3.53
CA ALA A 142 23.81 -0.20 3.73
C ALA A 142 23.91 -0.73 5.17
N ASP A 143 23.66 0.12 6.16
CA ASP A 143 23.79 -0.20 7.59
C ASP A 143 22.46 -0.59 8.25
N ASN A 144 21.36 -0.60 7.47
CA ASN A 144 20.02 -0.96 7.94
C ASN A 144 19.47 0.02 9.00
N VAL A 145 19.93 1.26 9.02
CA VAL A 145 19.49 2.31 9.95
C VAL A 145 19.09 3.56 9.17
N ILE A 146 17.81 3.85 9.11
CA ILE A 146 17.30 5.04 8.42
C ILE A 146 16.92 6.11 9.43
N PRO A 147 17.67 7.24 9.49
CA PRO A 147 17.36 8.34 10.36
C PRO A 147 16.04 9.04 9.99
N ILE A 148 15.32 9.51 11.01
CA ILE A 148 14.17 10.39 10.88
C ILE A 148 14.45 11.61 11.75
N THR A 149 14.69 12.75 11.12
CA THR A 149 15.06 14.00 11.79
C THR A 149 13.95 15.04 11.62
N ASP A 150 13.88 16.02 12.50
CA ASP A 150 12.92 17.14 12.42
C ASP A 150 13.24 18.13 11.28
N GLU A 151 14.52 18.20 10.89
CA GLU A 151 14.99 18.96 9.74
C GLU A 151 15.94 18.09 8.88
N GLU A 152 16.33 18.58 7.71
CA GLU A 152 17.23 17.88 6.79
C GLU A 152 18.70 18.06 7.25
N TYR A 153 19.15 17.21 8.18
CA TYR A 153 20.53 17.20 8.67
C TYR A 153 21.42 16.15 8.02
N LEU A 154 20.82 15.10 7.47
CA LEU A 154 21.51 13.92 6.96
C LEU A 154 21.05 13.60 5.54
N ASP A 155 22.00 13.35 4.66
CA ASP A 155 21.74 13.02 3.25
C ASP A 155 20.98 11.69 3.07
N ASN A 156 21.03 10.80 4.08
CA ASN A 156 20.39 9.49 4.10
C ASN A 156 19.15 9.42 5.01
N ASP A 157 18.57 10.56 5.39
CA ASP A 157 17.34 10.56 6.16
C ASP A 157 16.16 9.99 5.33
N ILE A 158 15.08 9.63 6.02
CA ILE A 158 13.94 8.94 5.39
C ILE A 158 13.30 9.76 4.26
N VAL A 159 13.28 11.09 4.35
CA VAL A 159 12.70 11.97 3.33
C VAL A 159 13.62 12.05 2.10
N SER A 160 14.93 12.18 2.33
CA SER A 160 15.93 12.16 1.27
C SER A 160 15.90 10.82 0.51
N ARG A 161 15.83 9.70 1.23
CA ARG A 161 15.68 8.36 0.65
C ARG A 161 14.36 8.19 -0.10
N LEU A 162 13.26 8.78 0.41
CA LEU A 162 11.98 8.80 -0.32
C LEU A 162 12.08 9.58 -1.62
N CYS A 163 12.73 10.76 -1.61
CA CYS A 163 12.96 11.54 -2.83
C CYS A 163 13.78 10.75 -3.86
N GLU A 164 14.80 10.01 -3.42
CA GLU A 164 15.59 9.14 -4.30
C GLU A 164 14.71 8.03 -4.90
N TRP A 165 13.93 7.34 -4.08
CA TRP A 165 13.00 6.29 -4.52
C TRP A 165 11.99 6.83 -5.54
N LEU A 166 11.38 7.99 -5.28
CA LEU A 166 10.44 8.64 -6.19
C LEU A 166 11.06 8.98 -7.55
N ARG A 167 12.30 9.49 -7.55
CA ARG A 167 13.04 9.77 -8.81
C ARG A 167 13.29 8.50 -9.61
N VAL A 168 13.59 7.40 -8.93
CA VAL A 168 13.85 6.11 -9.59
C VAL A 168 12.56 5.53 -10.17
N VAL A 169 11.44 5.62 -9.45
CA VAL A 169 10.16 5.00 -9.85
C VAL A 169 9.42 5.83 -10.90
N TYR A 170 9.38 7.16 -10.75
CA TYR A 170 8.54 8.03 -11.58
C TYR A 170 9.34 9.03 -12.44
N GLY A 171 10.66 9.09 -12.26
CA GLY A 171 11.51 10.05 -12.95
C GLY A 171 11.75 11.34 -12.17
N VAL A 172 12.80 12.06 -12.58
CA VAL A 172 13.25 13.27 -11.89
C VAL A 172 12.26 14.42 -12.04
N ASP A 173 11.65 14.56 -13.23
CA ASP A 173 10.78 15.68 -13.57
C ASP A 173 9.46 15.68 -12.78
N SER A 174 9.04 14.51 -12.28
CA SER A 174 7.79 14.37 -11.53
C SER A 174 7.97 14.44 -10.00
N LEU A 175 9.20 14.67 -9.50
CA LEU A 175 9.47 14.61 -8.07
C LEU A 175 8.58 15.57 -7.27
N GLU A 176 8.55 16.85 -7.63
CA GLU A 176 7.83 17.86 -6.85
C GLU A 176 6.33 17.62 -6.86
N CYS A 177 5.74 17.31 -8.02
CA CYS A 177 4.31 16.99 -8.07
C CYS A 177 3.96 15.71 -7.29
N ASN A 178 4.85 14.72 -7.22
CA ASN A 178 4.65 13.54 -6.39
C ASN A 178 4.71 13.86 -4.89
N LEU A 179 5.63 14.73 -4.47
CA LEU A 179 5.71 15.17 -3.09
C LEU A 179 4.46 15.97 -2.68
N ASP A 180 3.97 16.84 -3.55
CA ASP A 180 2.76 17.63 -3.31
C ASP A 180 1.53 16.72 -3.19
N PHE A 181 1.39 15.74 -4.07
CA PHE A 181 0.31 14.76 -4.01
C PHE A 181 0.33 13.94 -2.71
N ILE A 182 1.53 13.48 -2.28
CA ILE A 182 1.69 12.78 -1.00
C ILE A 182 1.29 13.70 0.16
N ALA A 183 1.76 14.94 0.17
CA ALA A 183 1.47 15.90 1.23
C ALA A 183 -0.03 16.19 1.35
N GLU A 184 -0.71 16.38 0.22
CA GLU A 184 -2.17 16.57 0.17
C GLU A 184 -2.90 15.36 0.78
N ALA A 185 -2.53 14.15 0.38
CA ALA A 185 -3.12 12.91 0.90
C ALA A 185 -2.89 12.73 2.41
N LEU A 186 -1.75 13.21 2.94
CA LEU A 186 -1.43 13.16 4.37
C LEU A 186 -2.14 14.25 5.20
N GLY A 187 -2.74 15.27 4.55
CA GLY A 187 -3.58 16.27 5.20
C GLY A 187 -2.92 17.61 5.48
N ASN A 188 -1.87 17.98 4.77
CA ASN A 188 -1.25 19.33 4.73
C ASN A 188 -0.91 19.93 6.11
N LYS A 189 -0.26 19.17 6.98
CA LYS A 189 0.21 19.62 8.31
C LYS A 189 1.66 20.10 8.25
N GLY A 190 1.93 21.25 7.62
CA GLY A 190 3.23 21.86 7.46
C GLY A 190 3.21 22.94 6.39
N GLU A 191 4.33 23.64 6.19
CA GLU A 191 4.45 24.72 5.22
C GLU A 191 4.89 24.23 3.82
N THR A 192 5.66 23.14 3.78
CA THR A 192 6.15 22.53 2.54
C THR A 192 5.80 21.05 2.48
N SER A 193 5.74 20.48 1.28
CA SER A 193 5.44 19.05 1.06
C SER A 193 6.45 18.16 1.76
N ARG A 194 7.74 18.50 1.75
CA ARG A 194 8.79 17.76 2.47
C ARG A 194 8.61 17.82 3.98
N GLU A 195 8.23 18.97 4.54
CA GLU A 195 7.96 19.11 5.96
C GLU A 195 6.74 18.28 6.39
N ILE A 196 5.66 18.28 5.60
CA ILE A 196 4.46 17.48 5.85
C ILE A 196 4.80 15.98 5.88
N ILE A 197 5.57 15.51 4.89
CA ILE A 197 6.01 14.11 4.81
C ILE A 197 6.93 13.76 5.99
N ARG A 198 7.84 14.65 6.36
CA ARG A 198 8.73 14.51 7.53
C ARG A 198 7.95 14.39 8.82
N ASN A 199 6.97 15.26 9.01
CA ASN A 199 6.07 15.22 10.17
C ASN A 199 5.28 13.91 10.25
N TYR A 200 4.84 13.38 9.11
CA TYR A 200 4.19 12.07 9.08
C TYR A 200 5.13 10.96 9.55
N PHE A 201 6.37 10.90 9.05
CA PHE A 201 7.33 9.90 9.48
C PHE A 201 7.71 10.04 10.97
N LEU A 202 7.85 11.25 11.47
CA LEU A 202 8.17 11.52 12.87
C LEU A 202 7.05 11.09 13.83
N ASN A 203 5.79 11.32 13.47
CA ASN A 203 4.69 11.25 14.45
C ASN A 203 3.72 10.09 14.19
N ASP A 204 3.43 9.74 12.95
CA ASP A 204 2.31 8.88 12.58
C ASP A 204 2.73 7.54 11.95
N PHE A 205 3.77 7.50 11.12
CA PHE A 205 4.18 6.34 10.34
C PHE A 205 4.32 5.06 11.17
N PHE A 206 5.04 5.12 12.29
CA PHE A 206 5.28 3.91 13.10
C PHE A 206 4.01 3.41 13.79
N ASN A 207 3.07 4.32 14.11
CA ASN A 207 1.77 3.94 14.66
C ASN A 207 0.89 3.29 13.60
N ASP A 208 0.90 3.81 12.37
CA ASP A 208 0.20 3.21 11.23
C ASP A 208 0.80 1.83 10.93
N HIS A 209 2.13 1.70 10.90
CA HIS A 209 2.84 0.44 10.74
C HIS A 209 2.43 -0.60 11.79
N LYS A 210 2.43 -0.26 13.08
CA LYS A 210 1.98 -1.15 14.15
C LYS A 210 0.53 -1.58 13.98
N ARG A 211 -0.34 -0.71 13.46
CA ARG A 211 -1.75 -1.02 13.23
C ARG A 211 -1.91 -2.03 12.10
N ILE A 212 -1.23 -1.82 10.99
CA ILE A 212 -1.24 -2.72 9.81
C ILE A 212 -0.74 -4.11 10.20
N TYR A 213 0.36 -4.18 10.93
CA TYR A 213 0.98 -5.44 11.36
C TYR A 213 0.45 -5.97 12.72
N GLN A 214 -0.78 -5.56 13.11
CA GLN A 214 -1.48 -6.09 14.30
C GLN A 214 -0.63 -6.08 15.58
N ARG A 215 0.14 -5.01 15.80
CA ARG A 215 1.08 -4.80 16.91
C ARG A 215 2.33 -5.71 16.90
N CYS A 216 2.60 -6.37 15.78
CA CYS A 216 3.84 -7.13 15.56
C CYS A 216 4.71 -6.40 14.52
N PRO A 217 5.31 -5.24 14.86
CA PRO A 217 6.04 -4.43 13.90
C PRO A 217 7.26 -5.19 13.35
N ILE A 218 7.56 -4.98 12.07
CA ILE A 218 8.77 -5.51 11.42
C ILE A 218 9.95 -4.54 11.47
N TYR A 219 9.70 -3.29 11.86
CA TYR A 219 10.72 -2.28 12.14
C TYR A 219 10.78 -1.97 13.63
N TRP A 220 11.97 -1.64 14.13
CA TRP A 220 12.12 -0.97 15.40
C TRP A 220 12.27 0.53 15.19
N LEU A 221 11.68 1.31 16.09
CA LEU A 221 11.86 2.75 16.17
C LEU A 221 12.68 3.09 17.40
N PHE A 222 13.87 3.63 17.19
CA PHE A 222 14.64 4.30 18.23
C PHE A 222 14.21 5.75 18.27
N ASP A 223 13.97 6.28 19.45
CA ASP A 223 13.45 7.63 19.67
C ASP A 223 14.29 8.35 20.72
N SER A 224 14.82 9.53 20.40
CA SER A 224 15.62 10.34 21.31
C SER A 224 14.83 10.98 22.45
N GLY A 225 13.50 10.80 22.48
CA GLY A 225 12.62 11.24 23.54
C GLY A 225 11.75 12.44 23.20
N LYS A 226 11.32 13.18 24.23
CA LYS A 226 10.21 14.14 24.14
C LYS A 226 10.38 15.31 23.17
N GLN A 227 11.58 15.61 22.72
CA GLN A 227 11.84 16.76 21.83
C GLN A 227 11.77 16.40 20.35
N ASN A 228 11.55 15.11 19.99
CA ASN A 228 11.39 14.61 18.63
C ASN A 228 12.52 14.97 17.63
N GLY A 229 13.68 15.44 18.11
CA GLY A 229 14.75 15.90 17.24
C GLY A 229 15.43 14.81 16.43
N PHE A 230 15.38 13.56 16.90
CA PHE A 230 16.00 12.42 16.20
C PHE A 230 15.27 11.11 16.51
N LYS A 231 14.94 10.38 15.47
CA LYS A 231 14.51 8.99 15.53
C LYS A 231 15.26 8.16 14.48
N ALA A 232 15.24 6.85 14.60
CA ALA A 232 15.78 5.96 13.60
C ALA A 232 14.93 4.70 13.47
N LEU A 233 14.66 4.28 12.24
CA LEU A 233 14.06 2.99 11.93
C LEU A 233 15.15 1.96 11.65
N VAL A 234 14.90 0.73 12.10
CA VAL A 234 15.77 -0.44 11.86
C VAL A 234 14.90 -1.62 11.45
N TYR A 235 15.28 -2.32 10.39
CA TYR A 235 14.55 -3.52 9.94
C TYR A 235 15.01 -4.75 10.69
N LEU A 236 14.09 -5.38 11.45
CA LEU A 236 14.40 -6.46 12.38
C LEU A 236 14.97 -7.73 11.74
N HIS A 237 14.52 -8.06 10.53
CA HIS A 237 14.95 -9.28 9.84
C HIS A 237 16.33 -9.18 9.19
N ARG A 238 16.98 -8.03 9.29
CA ARG A 238 18.29 -7.78 8.65
C ARG A 238 19.44 -7.74 9.65
N TYR A 239 19.21 -8.19 10.89
CA TYR A 239 20.21 -8.39 11.94
C TYR A 239 20.40 -9.86 12.25
#